data_1a07f2928fd6fb4f12099fdaa2c73bf6
#
_entry.id   1a07f2928fd6fb4f12099fdaa2c73bf6
#
_cell.length_a   1.000
_cell.length_b   1.000
_cell.length_c   1.000
_cell.angle_alpha   90.00
_cell.angle_beta   90.00
_cell.angle_gamma   90.00
#
_symmetry.space_group_name_H-M   'P 1'
#
loop_
_entity.id
_entity.type
_entity.pdbx_description
1 polymer ?
#
loop_
_entity_poly.entity_id
_entity_poly.type
_entity_poly.pdbx_seq_one_letter_code
_entity_poly.pdbx_strand_id
1 'polypeptide(L)'
;MKKIKLILCLFAVAIFASCTTTKDSKETKPQENGFAKGADVGWLPQMEATGYKFYDTDGKEKDCLQLLKDRGINTIRLRVWVNPNDDKASGHCSPEETVVMAVRAQKMGMRIMIDFHYSDSWADPSKQNKPAAWAKHSFNELLNDVYNHTYDVLTLLKKAGVTPEWVQVGNEIPGGMLWPEGSTDNFGQLAQLLNKGYDATKAIDAKIKVIVHLDEGNKNDKFRWFFDKATENKVKYDVIGMSYYPYWLKTDYKSTISDLENNLKDMATRYNKEVMVVEVGGDYTLVQNTKEMLEATIKAVKNVPNNKGLGVIYWEPEGEKSWSGYQLSAWLSDGKPSPALDAFKN
;
A
#
# COMPACT_ATOMS: atom_id res chain seq x y z
N MET A 1 -44.62 1.37 -83.44
CA MET A 1 -43.95 2.50 -82.80
C MET A 1 -44.73 2.89 -81.56
N LYS A 2 -44.35 2.29 -80.40
CA LYS A 2 -45.03 2.57 -79.11
C LYS A 2 -44.03 3.33 -78.19
N LYS A 3 -44.38 4.54 -77.80
CA LYS A 3 -43.61 5.41 -76.89
C LYS A 3 -43.81 4.92 -75.45
N ILE A 4 -42.74 4.55 -74.82
CA ILE A 4 -42.73 4.20 -73.39
C ILE A 4 -42.43 5.49 -72.61
N LYS A 5 -43.38 5.88 -71.74
CA LYS A 5 -43.21 6.98 -70.78
C LYS A 5 -42.48 6.47 -69.53
N LEU A 6 -41.37 7.09 -69.23
CA LEU A 6 -40.57 6.87 -68.00
C LEU A 6 -41.21 7.66 -66.87
N ILE A 7 -41.67 6.98 -65.81
CA ILE A 7 -42.19 7.61 -64.61
C ILE A 7 -41.03 7.62 -63.60
N LEU A 8 -40.65 8.81 -63.19
CA LEU A 8 -39.62 9.06 -62.21
C LEU A 8 -40.29 9.05 -60.81
N CYS A 9 -40.06 8.02 -59.99
CA CYS A 9 -40.46 8.00 -58.60
C CYS A 9 -39.37 8.65 -57.74
N LEU A 10 -39.66 9.82 -57.18
CA LEU A 10 -38.86 10.43 -56.12
C LEU A 10 -39.13 9.69 -54.80
N PHE A 11 -38.08 9.01 -54.28
CA PHE A 11 -38.07 8.53 -52.90
C PHE A 11 -37.53 9.64 -52.02
N ALA A 12 -38.36 10.19 -51.18
CA ALA A 12 -37.94 11.06 -50.07
C ALA A 12 -37.38 10.18 -48.94
N VAL A 13 -36.05 10.26 -48.75
CA VAL A 13 -35.41 9.63 -47.58
C VAL A 13 -35.52 10.57 -46.40
N ALA A 14 -36.36 10.20 -45.45
CA ALA A 14 -36.45 10.86 -44.14
C ALA A 14 -35.26 10.41 -43.28
N ILE A 15 -34.31 11.31 -43.03
CA ILE A 15 -33.21 11.09 -42.11
C ILE A 15 -33.71 11.30 -40.71
N PHE A 16 -33.94 10.22 -39.96
CA PHE A 16 -34.11 10.27 -38.53
C PHE A 16 -32.74 10.49 -37.87
N ALA A 17 -32.50 11.70 -37.40
CA ALA A 17 -31.38 11.99 -36.53
C ALA A 17 -31.64 11.36 -35.15
N SER A 18 -31.09 10.17 -34.92
CA SER A 18 -31.04 9.55 -33.60
C SER A 18 -30.01 10.29 -32.74
N CYS A 19 -30.46 11.10 -31.79
CA CYS A 19 -29.62 11.69 -30.74
C CYS A 19 -29.22 10.57 -29.78
N THR A 20 -28.13 9.88 -30.03
CA THR A 20 -27.44 9.07 -29.02
C THR A 20 -26.69 9.99 -28.08
N THR A 21 -27.25 10.21 -26.88
CA THR A 21 -26.52 10.78 -25.77
C THR A 21 -25.47 9.77 -25.33
N THR A 22 -24.26 9.88 -25.87
CA THR A 22 -23.07 9.24 -25.31
C THR A 22 -22.82 9.85 -23.95
N LYS A 23 -23.12 9.10 -22.89
CA LYS A 23 -22.56 9.36 -21.56
C LYS A 23 -21.04 9.22 -21.72
N ASP A 24 -20.34 10.34 -21.75
CA ASP A 24 -18.90 10.37 -21.54
C ASP A 24 -18.59 9.78 -20.18
N SER A 25 -18.35 8.46 -20.15
CA SER A 25 -17.55 7.87 -19.10
C SER A 25 -16.15 8.42 -19.33
N LYS A 26 -15.76 9.46 -18.58
CA LYS A 26 -14.37 9.87 -18.47
C LYS A 26 -13.62 8.64 -17.98
N GLU A 27 -12.99 7.90 -18.89
CA GLU A 27 -11.89 7.02 -18.56
C GLU A 27 -10.83 7.93 -17.90
N THR A 28 -10.71 7.78 -16.59
CA THR A 28 -9.59 8.37 -15.85
C THR A 28 -8.35 7.68 -16.38
N LYS A 29 -7.58 8.39 -17.22
CA LYS A 29 -6.26 7.94 -17.64
C LYS A 29 -5.47 7.59 -16.37
N PRO A 30 -4.72 6.45 -16.36
CA PRO A 30 -3.80 6.16 -15.27
C PRO A 30 -2.88 7.38 -15.12
N GLN A 31 -2.80 7.92 -13.92
CA GLN A 31 -1.93 9.04 -13.61
C GLN A 31 -0.50 8.56 -13.84
N GLU A 32 0.25 9.26 -14.70
CA GLU A 32 1.66 8.95 -14.96
C GLU A 32 2.41 8.85 -13.63
N ASN A 33 3.20 7.78 -13.47
CA ASN A 33 3.85 7.32 -12.26
C ASN A 33 4.72 8.40 -11.60
N GLY A 34 4.12 9.27 -10.82
CA GLY A 34 4.81 10.23 -9.98
C GLY A 34 5.25 9.59 -8.65
N PHE A 35 6.02 10.34 -7.85
CA PHE A 35 6.44 9.94 -6.52
C PHE A 35 5.22 9.62 -5.62
N ALA A 36 5.21 8.45 -4.99
CA ALA A 36 4.14 8.05 -4.10
C ALA A 36 4.27 8.77 -2.75
N LYS A 37 3.25 9.52 -2.40
CA LYS A 37 3.05 10.19 -1.11
C LYS A 37 1.88 9.50 -0.47
N GLY A 38 2.12 8.60 0.48
CA GLY A 38 1.09 7.67 0.91
C GLY A 38 0.74 7.75 2.38
N ALA A 39 -0.40 7.12 2.69
CA ALA A 39 -0.85 6.85 4.04
C ALA A 39 -1.42 5.41 4.12
N ASP A 40 -1.12 4.72 5.23
CA ASP A 40 -1.88 3.57 5.68
C ASP A 40 -3.15 4.09 6.36
N VAL A 41 -4.27 3.45 6.11
CA VAL A 41 -5.56 3.83 6.72
C VAL A 41 -6.40 2.62 7.08
N GLY A 42 -5.75 1.57 7.57
CA GLY A 42 -6.42 0.33 7.95
C GLY A 42 -7.36 0.49 9.14
N TRP A 43 -7.14 1.47 10.02
CA TRP A 43 -8.02 1.78 11.14
C TRP A 43 -9.27 2.57 10.75
N LEU A 44 -9.25 3.26 9.62
CA LEU A 44 -10.30 4.22 9.26
C LEU A 44 -11.72 3.64 9.28
N PRO A 45 -12.01 2.45 8.73
CA PRO A 45 -13.37 1.88 8.79
C PRO A 45 -13.86 1.68 10.22
N GLN A 46 -13.01 1.17 11.11
CA GLN A 46 -13.35 0.95 12.50
C GLN A 46 -13.50 2.25 13.28
N MET A 47 -12.65 3.25 13.01
CA MET A 47 -12.79 4.61 13.59
C MET A 47 -14.15 5.20 13.24
N GLU A 48 -14.53 5.18 11.96
CA GLU A 48 -15.81 5.69 11.50
C GLU A 48 -17.00 4.93 12.11
N ALA A 49 -16.89 3.60 12.24
CA ALA A 49 -17.91 2.75 12.88
C ALA A 49 -18.11 3.07 14.38
N THR A 50 -17.06 3.54 15.07
CA THR A 50 -17.17 4.02 16.46
C THR A 50 -17.73 5.44 16.58
N GLY A 51 -18.03 6.09 15.46
CA GLY A 51 -18.55 7.46 15.42
C GLY A 51 -17.47 8.54 15.50
N TYR A 52 -16.18 8.19 15.37
CA TYR A 52 -15.10 9.17 15.30
C TYR A 52 -15.30 10.11 14.11
N LYS A 53 -15.07 11.42 14.35
CA LYS A 53 -15.28 12.45 13.35
C LYS A 53 -13.96 13.14 12.99
N PHE A 54 -13.78 13.41 11.70
CA PHE A 54 -12.64 14.09 11.15
C PHE A 54 -13.02 15.50 10.71
N TYR A 55 -12.13 16.47 10.96
CA TYR A 55 -12.40 17.89 10.69
C TYR A 55 -11.25 18.51 9.88
N ASP A 56 -11.59 19.48 9.03
CA ASP A 56 -10.59 20.33 8.39
C ASP A 56 -10.04 21.39 9.37
N THR A 57 -9.10 22.19 8.90
CA THR A 57 -8.50 23.28 9.71
C THR A 57 -9.50 24.31 10.18
N ASP A 58 -10.61 24.50 9.44
CA ASP A 58 -11.68 25.42 9.77
C ASP A 58 -12.71 24.84 10.76
N GLY A 59 -12.53 23.56 11.16
CA GLY A 59 -13.41 22.86 12.08
C GLY A 59 -14.69 22.31 11.43
N LYS A 60 -14.73 22.20 10.11
CA LYS A 60 -15.84 21.55 9.38
C LYS A 60 -15.57 20.07 9.26
N GLU A 61 -16.59 19.25 9.56
CA GLU A 61 -16.52 17.79 9.36
C GLU A 61 -16.21 17.50 7.89
N LYS A 62 -15.25 16.60 7.65
CA LYS A 62 -14.78 16.25 6.31
C LYS A 62 -14.28 14.82 6.27
N ASP A 63 -14.45 14.17 5.12
CA ASP A 63 -13.95 12.83 4.84
C ASP A 63 -12.43 12.74 5.09
N CYS A 64 -11.98 11.69 5.81
CA CYS A 64 -10.56 11.53 6.18
C CYS A 64 -9.66 11.39 4.95
N LEU A 65 -10.05 10.60 3.94
CA LEU A 65 -9.27 10.45 2.72
C LEU A 65 -9.17 11.77 1.95
N GLN A 66 -10.24 12.60 1.99
CA GLN A 66 -10.18 13.93 1.39
C GLN A 66 -9.21 14.86 2.14
N LEU A 67 -9.20 14.81 3.47
CA LEU A 67 -8.23 15.57 4.29
C LEU A 67 -6.79 15.17 4.00
N LEU A 68 -6.53 13.86 3.84
CA LEU A 68 -5.22 13.35 3.43
C LEU A 68 -4.84 13.83 2.02
N LYS A 69 -5.78 13.76 1.07
CA LYS A 69 -5.58 14.25 -0.29
C LYS A 69 -5.27 15.75 -0.34
N ASP A 70 -5.95 16.55 0.46
CA ASP A 70 -5.71 18.00 0.59
C ASP A 70 -4.30 18.31 1.17
N ARG A 71 -3.68 17.33 1.82
CA ARG A 71 -2.29 17.37 2.32
C ARG A 71 -1.26 16.82 1.32
N GLY A 72 -1.70 16.45 0.11
CA GLY A 72 -0.82 15.96 -0.95
C GLY A 72 -0.65 14.44 -1.00
N ILE A 73 -1.34 13.69 -0.14
CA ILE A 73 -1.37 12.22 -0.20
C ILE A 73 -2.07 11.78 -1.50
N ASN A 74 -1.42 10.91 -2.24
CA ASN A 74 -1.88 10.39 -3.53
C ASN A 74 -1.92 8.86 -3.59
N THR A 75 -1.56 8.19 -2.51
CA THR A 75 -1.44 6.74 -2.43
C THR A 75 -2.00 6.25 -1.09
N ILE A 76 -2.80 5.20 -1.12
CA ILE A 76 -3.31 4.53 0.08
C ILE A 76 -2.75 3.11 0.14
N ARG A 77 -2.14 2.75 1.27
CA ARG A 77 -1.72 1.40 1.61
C ARG A 77 -2.77 0.78 2.54
N LEU A 78 -3.15 -0.45 2.26
CA LEU A 78 -4.16 -1.19 3.01
C LEU A 78 -3.60 -2.56 3.35
N ARG A 79 -3.46 -2.85 4.64
CA ARG A 79 -3.15 -4.21 5.09
C ARG A 79 -4.36 -5.11 4.92
N VAL A 80 -4.11 -6.40 4.73
CA VAL A 80 -5.16 -7.42 4.67
C VAL A 80 -4.75 -8.62 5.52
N TRP A 81 -5.69 -9.09 6.35
CA TRP A 81 -5.58 -10.28 7.18
C TRP A 81 -6.43 -11.42 6.62
N VAL A 82 -6.18 -12.64 7.07
CA VAL A 82 -6.89 -13.83 6.56
C VAL A 82 -8.27 -13.94 7.20
N ASN A 83 -8.34 -14.07 8.52
CA ASN A 83 -9.57 -14.09 9.31
C ASN A 83 -9.38 -13.18 10.54
N PRO A 84 -9.54 -11.86 10.38
CA PRO A 84 -9.31 -10.93 11.48
C PRO A 84 -10.32 -11.12 12.61
N ASN A 85 -9.85 -10.89 13.85
CA ASN A 85 -10.71 -10.80 15.01
C ASN A 85 -11.38 -9.42 15.09
N ASP A 86 -12.45 -9.33 15.89
CA ASP A 86 -13.16 -8.09 16.18
C ASP A 86 -12.49 -7.32 17.36
N ASP A 87 -11.17 -7.22 17.33
CA ASP A 87 -10.40 -6.57 18.38
C ASP A 87 -10.47 -5.04 18.24
N LYS A 88 -10.55 -4.37 19.40
CA LYS A 88 -10.53 -2.90 19.44
C LYS A 88 -9.22 -2.36 18.84
N ALA A 89 -9.34 -1.33 17.99
CA ALA A 89 -8.23 -0.68 17.30
C ALA A 89 -7.35 -1.65 16.50
N SER A 90 -7.94 -2.71 15.93
CA SER A 90 -7.27 -3.59 14.96
C SER A 90 -7.46 -3.09 13.52
N GLY A 91 -8.59 -2.42 13.25
CA GLY A 91 -9.04 -2.02 11.92
C GLY A 91 -9.77 -3.14 11.18
N HIS A 92 -9.92 -4.33 11.78
CA HIS A 92 -10.44 -5.57 11.20
C HIS A 92 -9.64 -6.02 9.96
N CYS A 93 -9.61 -5.24 8.88
CA CYS A 93 -8.79 -5.46 7.68
C CYS A 93 -9.06 -6.82 6.99
N SER A 94 -10.32 -7.24 6.93
CA SER A 94 -10.73 -8.40 6.14
C SER A 94 -10.53 -8.14 4.64
N PRO A 95 -10.52 -9.18 3.80
CA PRO A 95 -10.50 -9.01 2.34
C PRO A 95 -11.62 -8.10 1.83
N GLU A 96 -12.84 -8.24 2.35
CA GLU A 96 -14.01 -7.47 1.95
C GLU A 96 -13.88 -5.99 2.34
N GLU A 97 -13.47 -5.68 3.57
CA GLU A 97 -13.23 -4.31 4.03
C GLU A 97 -12.10 -3.64 3.25
N THR A 98 -11.04 -4.40 2.97
CA THR A 98 -9.91 -3.93 2.14
C THR A 98 -10.40 -3.53 0.74
N VAL A 99 -11.29 -4.33 0.12
CA VAL A 99 -11.90 -4.00 -1.19
C VAL A 99 -12.73 -2.73 -1.10
N VAL A 100 -13.57 -2.58 -0.08
CA VAL A 100 -14.40 -1.37 0.12
C VAL A 100 -13.52 -0.12 0.22
N MET A 101 -12.46 -0.19 1.01
CA MET A 101 -11.53 0.93 1.19
C MET A 101 -10.73 1.24 -0.08
N ALA A 102 -10.27 0.22 -0.79
CA ALA A 102 -9.56 0.39 -2.05
C ALA A 102 -10.43 1.07 -3.12
N VAL A 103 -11.70 0.65 -3.24
CA VAL A 103 -12.68 1.29 -4.14
C VAL A 103 -12.92 2.75 -3.74
N ARG A 104 -13.06 3.04 -2.44
CA ARG A 104 -13.25 4.40 -1.92
C ARG A 104 -12.05 5.30 -2.29
N ALA A 105 -10.83 4.85 -2.02
CA ALA A 105 -9.63 5.59 -2.32
C ALA A 105 -9.44 5.79 -3.85
N GLN A 106 -9.66 4.75 -4.65
CA GLN A 106 -9.55 4.83 -6.11
C GLN A 106 -10.56 5.83 -6.72
N LYS A 107 -11.81 5.89 -6.22
CA LYS A 107 -12.80 6.89 -6.67
C LYS A 107 -12.34 8.32 -6.44
N MET A 108 -11.44 8.54 -5.48
CA MET A 108 -10.81 9.82 -5.22
C MET A 108 -9.54 10.05 -6.06
N GLY A 109 -9.19 9.12 -6.95
CA GLY A 109 -8.00 9.19 -7.81
C GLY A 109 -6.70 8.85 -7.10
N MET A 110 -6.76 8.14 -5.96
CA MET A 110 -5.58 7.68 -5.23
C MET A 110 -5.07 6.35 -5.77
N ARG A 111 -3.77 6.16 -5.72
CA ARG A 111 -3.08 4.90 -6.06
C ARG A 111 -3.23 3.92 -4.91
N ILE A 112 -3.20 2.63 -5.17
CA ILE A 112 -3.47 1.59 -4.17
C ILE A 112 -2.24 0.68 -4.02
N MET A 113 -1.87 0.42 -2.76
CA MET A 113 -0.94 -0.62 -2.34
C MET A 113 -1.69 -1.58 -1.41
N ILE A 114 -1.53 -2.88 -1.61
CA ILE A 114 -2.07 -3.92 -0.73
C ILE A 114 -0.92 -4.59 0.02
N ASP A 115 -1.07 -4.70 1.33
CA ASP A 115 -0.10 -5.29 2.24
C ASP A 115 -0.64 -6.59 2.86
N PHE A 116 -0.10 -7.72 2.41
CA PHE A 116 -0.49 -9.04 2.92
C PHE A 116 0.33 -9.40 4.17
N HIS A 117 -0.33 -9.46 5.32
CA HIS A 117 0.29 -9.94 6.56
C HIS A 117 0.37 -11.47 6.64
N TYR A 118 -0.50 -12.21 5.93
CA TYR A 118 -0.66 -13.67 6.03
C TYR A 118 -0.86 -14.16 7.47
N SER A 119 -1.67 -13.43 8.21
CA SER A 119 -2.02 -13.70 9.61
C SER A 119 -3.46 -13.28 9.86
N ASP A 120 -4.00 -13.60 11.03
CA ASP A 120 -5.32 -13.13 11.48
C ASP A 120 -5.22 -11.82 12.30
N SER A 121 -4.01 -11.32 12.51
CA SER A 121 -3.71 -10.11 13.29
C SER A 121 -2.36 -9.53 12.86
N TRP A 122 -1.82 -8.62 13.66
CA TRP A 122 -0.53 -7.98 13.44
C TRP A 122 0.60 -8.98 13.16
N ALA A 123 1.25 -8.84 12.02
CA ALA A 123 2.54 -9.44 11.72
C ALA A 123 3.61 -8.34 11.75
N ASP A 124 4.66 -8.56 12.54
CA ASP A 124 5.77 -7.61 12.76
C ASP A 124 7.06 -8.40 13.02
N PRO A 125 8.23 -7.73 13.19
CA PRO A 125 9.50 -8.43 13.39
C PRO A 125 9.55 -9.39 14.58
N SER A 126 8.65 -9.23 15.57
CA SER A 126 8.59 -10.05 16.78
C SER A 126 7.60 -11.22 16.68
N LYS A 127 6.68 -11.19 15.70
CA LYS A 127 5.63 -12.19 15.54
C LYS A 127 5.18 -12.33 14.09
N GLN A 128 5.27 -13.54 13.60
CA GLN A 128 4.87 -13.91 12.24
C GLN A 128 4.02 -15.20 12.30
N ASN A 129 2.93 -15.11 13.08
CA ASN A 129 2.08 -16.26 13.35
C ASN A 129 1.27 -16.66 12.12
N LYS A 130 1.17 -17.95 11.87
CA LYS A 130 0.22 -18.50 10.90
C LYS A 130 -1.22 -18.16 11.29
N PRO A 131 -2.11 -17.89 10.32
CA PRO A 131 -3.54 -17.86 10.58
C PRO A 131 -4.02 -19.14 11.26
N ALA A 132 -5.00 -19.05 12.13
CA ALA A 132 -5.55 -20.22 12.83
C ALA A 132 -6.00 -21.32 11.86
N ALA A 133 -6.58 -20.93 10.73
CA ALA A 133 -6.99 -21.86 9.68
C ALA A 133 -5.82 -22.65 9.05
N TRP A 134 -4.60 -22.08 9.05
CA TRP A 134 -3.41 -22.68 8.44
C TRP A 134 -2.47 -23.31 9.48
N ALA A 135 -2.78 -23.23 10.77
CA ALA A 135 -1.89 -23.63 11.86
C ALA A 135 -1.41 -25.08 11.79
N LYS A 136 -2.24 -25.99 11.23
CA LYS A 136 -1.96 -27.41 11.10
C LYS A 136 -1.55 -27.83 9.68
N HIS A 137 -1.47 -26.88 8.75
CA HIS A 137 -1.13 -27.17 7.37
C HIS A 137 0.35 -27.55 7.24
N SER A 138 0.61 -28.53 6.38
CA SER A 138 1.96 -28.86 5.95
C SER A 138 2.56 -27.71 5.15
N PHE A 139 3.88 -27.73 4.96
CA PHE A 139 4.55 -26.70 4.16
C PHE A 139 3.99 -26.58 2.72
N ASN A 140 3.64 -27.71 2.10
CA ASN A 140 3.05 -27.71 0.76
C ASN A 140 1.64 -27.09 0.74
N GLU A 141 0.87 -27.27 1.80
CA GLU A 141 -0.43 -26.61 1.96
C GLU A 141 -0.24 -25.12 2.17
N LEU A 142 0.72 -24.68 3.01
CA LEU A 142 1.05 -23.26 3.20
C LEU A 142 1.45 -22.56 1.89
N LEU A 143 2.16 -23.25 0.99
CA LEU A 143 2.47 -22.69 -0.33
C LEU A 143 1.19 -22.39 -1.13
N ASN A 144 0.19 -23.28 -1.04
CA ASN A 144 -1.11 -23.08 -1.69
C ASN A 144 -1.92 -22.00 -1.00
N ASP A 145 -1.88 -21.93 0.34
CA ASP A 145 -2.59 -20.92 1.12
C ASP A 145 -2.12 -19.50 0.76
N VAL A 146 -0.80 -19.29 0.73
CA VAL A 146 -0.23 -17.99 0.32
C VAL A 146 -0.64 -17.63 -1.10
N TYR A 147 -0.54 -18.58 -2.03
CA TYR A 147 -0.95 -18.33 -3.41
C TYR A 147 -2.44 -18.00 -3.50
N ASN A 148 -3.30 -18.85 -2.93
CA ASN A 148 -4.74 -18.71 -3.05
C ASN A 148 -5.25 -17.45 -2.36
N HIS A 149 -4.82 -17.16 -1.13
CA HIS A 149 -5.23 -15.95 -0.42
C HIS A 149 -4.84 -14.69 -1.19
N THR A 150 -3.61 -14.62 -1.70
CA THR A 150 -3.17 -13.49 -2.53
C THR A 150 -4.00 -13.36 -3.80
N TYR A 151 -4.19 -14.47 -4.51
CA TYR A 151 -4.95 -14.50 -5.76
C TYR A 151 -6.42 -14.13 -5.57
N ASP A 152 -7.05 -14.63 -4.50
CA ASP A 152 -8.48 -14.41 -4.21
C ASP A 152 -8.73 -12.95 -3.83
N VAL A 153 -7.94 -12.37 -2.95
CA VAL A 153 -8.05 -10.95 -2.57
C VAL A 153 -7.87 -10.04 -3.78
N LEU A 154 -6.83 -10.28 -4.58
CA LEU A 154 -6.58 -9.48 -5.79
C LEU A 154 -7.66 -9.69 -6.86
N THR A 155 -8.27 -10.88 -6.92
CA THR A 155 -9.43 -11.15 -7.78
C THR A 155 -10.67 -10.38 -7.33
N LEU A 156 -10.92 -10.29 -6.01
CA LEU A 156 -12.00 -9.46 -5.47
C LEU A 156 -11.80 -7.99 -5.81
N LEU A 157 -10.60 -7.46 -5.63
CA LEU A 157 -10.24 -6.09 -6.04
C LEU A 157 -10.48 -5.86 -7.53
N LYS A 158 -9.99 -6.75 -8.38
CA LYS A 158 -10.14 -6.66 -9.84
C LYS A 158 -11.62 -6.69 -10.26
N LYS A 159 -12.43 -7.56 -9.65
CA LYS A 159 -13.90 -7.60 -9.87
C LYS A 159 -14.58 -6.29 -9.45
N ALA A 160 -14.07 -5.63 -8.41
CA ALA A 160 -14.54 -4.31 -7.97
C ALA A 160 -13.99 -3.14 -8.82
N GLY A 161 -13.21 -3.43 -9.88
CA GLY A 161 -12.62 -2.44 -10.76
C GLY A 161 -11.34 -1.79 -10.23
N VAL A 162 -10.70 -2.38 -9.21
CA VAL A 162 -9.45 -1.89 -8.63
C VAL A 162 -8.29 -2.80 -9.03
N THR A 163 -7.23 -2.21 -9.58
CA THR A 163 -5.94 -2.89 -9.77
C THR A 163 -4.91 -2.13 -8.94
N PRO A 164 -4.34 -2.72 -7.89
CA PRO A 164 -3.31 -2.06 -7.11
C PRO A 164 -2.05 -1.86 -7.95
N GLU A 165 -1.29 -0.81 -7.67
CA GLU A 165 0.01 -0.59 -8.31
C GLU A 165 1.09 -1.44 -7.66
N TRP A 166 0.96 -1.65 -6.35
CA TRP A 166 1.90 -2.46 -5.56
C TRP A 166 1.18 -3.48 -4.70
N VAL A 167 1.83 -4.62 -4.52
CA VAL A 167 1.44 -5.67 -3.58
C VAL A 167 2.65 -6.02 -2.73
N GLN A 168 2.51 -5.91 -1.43
CA GLN A 168 3.50 -6.31 -0.45
C GLN A 168 3.22 -7.74 -0.02
N VAL A 169 4.23 -8.62 -0.13
CA VAL A 169 4.16 -10.04 0.24
C VAL A 169 4.88 -10.25 1.56
N GLY A 170 4.10 -10.31 2.63
CA GLY A 170 4.60 -10.30 4.01
C GLY A 170 4.87 -8.89 4.53
N ASN A 171 4.64 -8.66 5.82
CA ASN A 171 4.88 -7.38 6.50
C ASN A 171 6.04 -7.50 7.48
N GLU A 172 7.06 -6.63 7.33
CA GLU A 172 8.25 -6.58 8.19
C GLU A 172 8.82 -7.96 8.52
N ILE A 173 9.41 -8.61 7.52
CA ILE A 173 9.84 -10.01 7.57
C ILE A 173 11.37 -10.23 7.73
N PRO A 174 12.11 -9.50 8.59
CA PRO A 174 13.55 -9.72 8.76
C PRO A 174 13.86 -11.12 9.29
N GLY A 175 12.95 -11.72 10.05
CA GLY A 175 13.00 -13.11 10.55
C GLY A 175 12.17 -14.10 9.73
N GLY A 176 11.64 -13.70 8.57
CA GLY A 176 10.73 -14.50 7.75
C GLY A 176 9.26 -14.27 8.07
N MET A 177 8.37 -15.12 7.56
CA MET A 177 6.92 -15.09 7.77
C MET A 177 6.35 -16.49 8.00
N LEU A 178 5.12 -16.60 8.53
CA LEU A 178 4.44 -17.89 8.73
C LEU A 178 5.30 -18.88 9.54
N TRP A 179 5.78 -18.46 10.69
CA TRP A 179 6.66 -19.27 11.54
C TRP A 179 6.00 -20.57 12.00
N PRO A 180 6.82 -21.69 12.17
CA PRO A 180 8.28 -21.72 11.95
C PRO A 180 8.70 -22.01 10.50
N GLU A 181 7.81 -22.44 9.61
CA GLU A 181 8.15 -22.97 8.29
C GLU A 181 8.82 -21.93 7.38
N GLY A 182 8.34 -20.70 7.40
CA GLY A 182 8.87 -19.58 6.61
C GLY A 182 9.84 -18.70 7.39
N SER A 183 10.48 -19.19 8.46
CA SER A 183 11.53 -18.44 9.15
C SER A 183 12.81 -18.35 8.30
N THR A 184 13.64 -17.35 8.58
CA THR A 184 14.93 -17.19 7.91
C THR A 184 15.93 -18.29 8.25
N ASP A 185 15.69 -19.13 9.27
CA ASP A 185 16.45 -20.35 9.53
C ASP A 185 16.27 -21.36 8.40
N ASN A 186 15.12 -21.31 7.71
CA ASN A 186 14.78 -22.10 6.53
C ASN A 186 14.59 -21.22 5.30
N PHE A 187 15.59 -20.40 4.95
CA PHE A 187 15.45 -19.38 3.90
C PHE A 187 14.95 -19.95 2.56
N GLY A 188 15.28 -21.20 2.23
CA GLY A 188 14.76 -21.88 1.04
C GLY A 188 13.24 -22.07 1.07
N GLN A 189 12.63 -22.30 2.24
CA GLN A 189 11.18 -22.38 2.41
C GLN A 189 10.55 -20.99 2.36
N LEU A 190 11.16 -20.01 3.04
CA LEU A 190 10.73 -18.60 2.95
C LEU A 190 10.70 -18.12 1.49
N ALA A 191 11.75 -18.41 0.72
CA ALA A 191 11.82 -18.05 -0.69
C ALA A 191 10.67 -18.64 -1.52
N GLN A 192 10.28 -19.90 -1.25
CA GLN A 192 9.15 -20.52 -1.93
C GLN A 192 7.82 -19.86 -1.57
N LEU A 193 7.60 -19.51 -0.30
CA LEU A 193 6.40 -18.77 0.16
C LEU A 193 6.31 -17.40 -0.52
N LEU A 194 7.41 -16.62 -0.50
CA LEU A 194 7.47 -15.31 -1.17
C LEU A 194 7.20 -15.42 -2.67
N ASN A 195 7.78 -16.44 -3.33
CA ASN A 195 7.55 -16.69 -4.74
C ASN A 195 6.09 -17.05 -5.05
N LYS A 196 5.37 -17.71 -4.13
CA LYS A 196 3.93 -17.99 -4.29
C LYS A 196 3.09 -16.71 -4.26
N GLY A 197 3.37 -15.79 -3.35
CA GLY A 197 2.73 -14.47 -3.34
C GLY A 197 3.05 -13.65 -4.59
N TYR A 198 4.31 -13.67 -5.04
CA TYR A 198 4.72 -13.06 -6.30
C TYR A 198 3.96 -13.64 -7.50
N ASP A 199 3.95 -14.96 -7.65
CA ASP A 199 3.33 -15.63 -8.79
C ASP A 199 1.82 -15.40 -8.83
N ALA A 200 1.14 -15.43 -7.68
CA ALA A 200 -0.28 -15.09 -7.56
C ALA A 200 -0.57 -13.65 -7.99
N THR A 201 0.28 -12.70 -7.56
CA THR A 201 0.15 -11.29 -7.94
C THR A 201 0.32 -11.12 -9.46
N LYS A 202 1.35 -11.73 -10.05
CA LYS A 202 1.61 -11.63 -11.49
C LYS A 202 0.56 -12.35 -12.34
N ALA A 203 -0.12 -13.35 -11.80
CA ALA A 203 -1.25 -14.02 -12.46
C ALA A 203 -2.49 -13.11 -12.58
N ILE A 204 -2.66 -12.13 -11.69
CA ILE A 204 -3.74 -11.13 -11.75
C ILE A 204 -3.42 -10.03 -12.78
N ASP A 205 -2.22 -9.44 -12.67
CA ASP A 205 -1.69 -8.48 -13.64
C ASP A 205 -0.15 -8.43 -13.53
N ALA A 206 0.53 -8.67 -14.63
CA ALA A 206 2.00 -8.67 -14.68
C ALA A 206 2.62 -7.29 -14.38
N LYS A 207 1.84 -6.21 -14.46
CA LYS A 207 2.29 -4.83 -14.18
C LYS A 207 2.33 -4.50 -12.70
N ILE A 208 1.59 -5.22 -11.85
CA ILE A 208 1.61 -4.99 -10.40
C ILE A 208 3.03 -5.26 -9.89
N LYS A 209 3.61 -4.31 -9.18
CA LYS A 209 4.94 -4.46 -8.59
C LYS A 209 4.84 -5.15 -7.23
N VAL A 210 5.69 -6.14 -7.02
CA VAL A 210 5.73 -6.90 -5.76
C VAL A 210 6.84 -6.37 -4.87
N ILE A 211 6.49 -6.06 -3.62
CA ILE A 211 7.37 -5.53 -2.58
C ILE A 211 7.71 -6.63 -1.59
N VAL A 212 8.99 -6.73 -1.21
CA VAL A 212 9.44 -7.43 0.00
C VAL A 212 9.88 -6.37 1.01
N HIS A 213 9.34 -6.45 2.23
CA HIS A 213 9.41 -5.40 3.24
C HIS A 213 10.15 -5.84 4.50
N LEU A 214 11.14 -5.04 4.91
CA LEU A 214 11.87 -5.19 6.17
C LEU A 214 11.74 -3.94 7.04
N ASP A 215 11.84 -4.13 8.33
CA ASP A 215 11.95 -3.07 9.33
C ASP A 215 13.35 -2.43 9.38
N GLU A 216 13.50 -1.35 10.17
CA GLU A 216 14.78 -0.67 10.43
C GLU A 216 15.58 -0.29 9.17
N GLY A 217 14.96 0.47 8.28
CA GLY A 217 15.54 0.90 6.99
C GLY A 217 16.92 1.60 7.06
N ASN A 218 17.36 2.02 8.25
CA ASN A 218 18.69 2.57 8.50
C ASN A 218 19.77 1.51 8.79
N LYS A 219 19.43 0.20 8.79
CA LYS A 219 20.35 -0.90 9.11
C LYS A 219 20.80 -1.63 7.84
N ASN A 220 21.73 -1.05 7.11
CA ASN A 220 22.21 -1.57 5.82
C ASN A 220 22.67 -3.03 5.89
N ASP A 221 23.40 -3.44 6.95
CA ASP A 221 23.89 -4.81 7.09
C ASP A 221 22.75 -5.84 7.18
N LYS A 222 21.65 -5.51 7.88
CA LYS A 222 20.41 -6.33 7.93
C LYS A 222 19.84 -6.53 6.52
N PHE A 223 19.73 -5.45 5.75
CA PHE A 223 19.21 -5.49 4.39
C PHE A 223 20.11 -6.29 3.45
N ARG A 224 21.43 -6.05 3.50
CA ARG A 224 22.38 -6.84 2.69
C ARG A 224 22.29 -8.31 3.01
N TRP A 225 22.29 -8.70 4.27
CA TRP A 225 22.18 -10.09 4.67
C TRP A 225 20.91 -10.73 4.11
N PHE A 226 19.76 -10.09 4.29
CA PHE A 226 18.48 -10.64 3.84
C PHE A 226 18.40 -10.75 2.31
N PHE A 227 18.75 -9.68 1.59
CA PHE A 227 18.62 -9.67 0.13
C PHE A 227 19.73 -10.43 -0.59
N ASP A 228 20.90 -10.63 0.01
CA ASP A 228 21.89 -11.59 -0.49
C ASP A 228 21.33 -13.02 -0.38
N LYS A 229 20.74 -13.40 0.77
CA LYS A 229 20.03 -14.69 0.93
C LYS A 229 18.85 -14.82 -0.02
N ALA A 230 18.07 -13.77 -0.22
CA ALA A 230 16.97 -13.76 -1.18
C ALA A 230 17.47 -14.02 -2.61
N THR A 231 18.61 -13.44 -3.00
CA THR A 231 19.25 -13.66 -4.30
C THR A 231 19.74 -15.10 -4.44
N GLU A 232 20.46 -15.63 -3.44
CA GLU A 232 20.93 -17.02 -3.41
C GLU A 232 19.78 -18.02 -3.59
N ASN A 233 18.61 -17.75 -2.98
CA ASN A 233 17.43 -18.59 -3.00
C ASN A 233 16.42 -18.23 -4.11
N LYS A 234 16.78 -17.31 -5.03
CA LYS A 234 15.98 -16.92 -6.20
C LYS A 234 14.60 -16.39 -5.84
N VAL A 235 14.52 -15.56 -4.79
CA VAL A 235 13.30 -14.83 -4.45
C VAL A 235 12.97 -13.84 -5.55
N LYS A 236 11.71 -13.84 -5.98
CA LYS A 236 11.16 -12.92 -6.98
C LYS A 236 10.54 -11.71 -6.27
N TYR A 237 10.98 -10.52 -6.64
CA TYR A 237 10.40 -9.25 -6.18
C TYR A 237 10.80 -8.12 -7.14
N ASP A 238 10.06 -7.03 -7.10
CA ASP A 238 10.31 -5.85 -7.94
C ASP A 238 10.88 -4.69 -7.10
N VAL A 239 10.42 -4.54 -5.86
CA VAL A 239 10.71 -3.40 -4.98
C VAL A 239 11.19 -3.89 -3.62
N ILE A 240 12.16 -3.19 -3.05
CA ILE A 240 12.57 -3.35 -1.65
C ILE A 240 11.84 -2.30 -0.82
N GLY A 241 10.95 -2.76 0.06
CA GLY A 241 10.26 -1.93 1.04
C GLY A 241 11.00 -1.87 2.37
N MET A 242 10.91 -0.74 3.05
CA MET A 242 11.52 -0.58 4.37
C MET A 242 10.69 0.33 5.28
N SER A 243 10.65 -0.01 6.58
CA SER A 243 10.14 0.88 7.62
C SER A 243 11.25 1.79 8.13
N TYR A 244 10.88 3.01 8.53
CA TYR A 244 11.80 3.96 9.14
C TYR A 244 11.15 4.65 10.35
N TYR A 245 11.54 4.20 11.56
CA TYR A 245 11.00 4.68 12.83
C TYR A 245 12.13 5.02 13.82
N PRO A 246 12.73 6.23 13.77
CA PRO A 246 13.72 6.66 14.76
C PRO A 246 13.20 6.59 16.20
N TYR A 247 11.90 6.77 16.40
CA TYR A 247 11.23 6.68 17.69
C TYR A 247 11.51 5.34 18.41
N TRP A 248 11.36 4.21 17.72
CA TRP A 248 11.60 2.89 18.32
C TRP A 248 13.06 2.63 18.62
N LEU A 249 13.95 3.32 17.92
CA LEU A 249 15.40 3.33 18.18
C LEU A 249 15.79 4.26 19.33
N LYS A 250 14.82 4.99 19.93
CA LYS A 250 15.01 5.98 20.99
C LYS A 250 16.05 7.05 20.61
N THR A 251 16.01 7.50 19.38
CA THR A 251 16.94 8.49 18.84
C THR A 251 16.20 9.53 17.98
N ASP A 252 16.84 10.70 17.79
CA ASP A 252 16.36 11.69 16.83
C ASP A 252 16.66 11.24 15.39
N TYR A 253 15.76 11.55 14.44
CA TYR A 253 15.93 11.19 13.03
C TYR A 253 17.25 11.75 12.44
N LYS A 254 17.76 12.87 12.93
CA LYS A 254 19.02 13.50 12.47
C LYS A 254 20.22 12.57 12.64
N SER A 255 20.16 11.64 13.61
CA SER A 255 21.21 10.66 13.85
C SER A 255 21.20 9.47 12.90
N THR A 256 20.08 9.21 12.21
CA THR A 256 19.88 7.98 11.42
C THR A 256 19.46 8.21 9.98
N ILE A 257 19.09 9.44 9.61
CA ILE A 257 18.59 9.74 8.25
C ILE A 257 19.63 9.52 7.16
N SER A 258 20.93 9.78 7.46
CA SER A 258 22.01 9.51 6.50
C SER A 258 22.19 8.01 6.29
N ASP A 259 22.00 7.19 7.31
CA ASP A 259 22.09 5.74 7.20
C ASP A 259 20.92 5.19 6.36
N LEU A 260 19.71 5.73 6.54
CA LEU A 260 18.57 5.41 5.68
C LEU A 260 18.86 5.75 4.21
N GLU A 261 19.35 6.98 3.94
CA GLU A 261 19.66 7.41 2.57
C GLU A 261 20.73 6.52 1.93
N ASN A 262 21.76 6.16 2.68
CA ASN A 262 22.82 5.26 2.22
C ASN A 262 22.29 3.85 1.94
N ASN A 263 21.41 3.32 2.81
CA ASN A 263 20.81 2.02 2.61
C ASN A 263 19.88 2.00 1.38
N LEU A 264 19.04 3.02 1.19
CA LEU A 264 18.19 3.17 0.01
C LEU A 264 19.00 3.12 -1.28
N LYS A 265 20.12 3.90 -1.34
CA LYS A 265 21.01 3.93 -2.51
C LYS A 265 21.73 2.61 -2.74
N ASP A 266 22.20 1.98 -1.68
CA ASP A 266 22.89 0.70 -1.75
C ASP A 266 21.96 -0.41 -2.25
N MET A 267 20.77 -0.53 -1.68
CA MET A 267 19.77 -1.51 -2.11
C MET A 267 19.37 -1.33 -3.56
N ALA A 268 19.11 -0.09 -3.98
CA ALA A 268 18.75 0.21 -5.36
C ALA A 268 19.87 -0.12 -6.37
N THR A 269 21.13 0.09 -5.98
CA THR A 269 22.29 -0.12 -6.84
C THR A 269 22.71 -1.58 -6.85
N ARG A 270 22.88 -2.19 -5.64
CA ARG A 270 23.39 -3.55 -5.45
C ARG A 270 22.49 -4.61 -6.09
N TYR A 271 21.17 -4.49 -5.88
CA TYR A 271 20.21 -5.47 -6.38
C TYR A 271 19.51 -5.02 -7.68
N ASN A 272 19.83 -3.84 -8.17
CA ASN A 272 19.20 -3.23 -9.36
C ASN A 272 17.66 -3.17 -9.24
N LYS A 273 17.14 -2.91 -8.04
CA LYS A 273 15.71 -2.86 -7.73
C LYS A 273 15.25 -1.43 -7.43
N GLU A 274 13.94 -1.21 -7.51
CA GLU A 274 13.31 -0.01 -6.95
C GLU A 274 13.24 -0.14 -5.42
N VAL A 275 13.18 1.00 -4.73
CA VAL A 275 13.12 1.06 -3.27
C VAL A 275 12.02 2.01 -2.81
N MET A 276 11.43 1.76 -1.65
CA MET A 276 10.34 2.56 -1.11
C MET A 276 10.38 2.52 0.43
N VAL A 277 10.15 3.67 1.08
CA VAL A 277 9.83 3.68 2.50
C VAL A 277 8.32 3.44 2.61
N VAL A 278 7.96 2.20 2.94
CA VAL A 278 6.55 1.76 2.98
C VAL A 278 5.90 1.98 4.34
N GLU A 279 6.70 2.32 5.36
CA GLU A 279 6.22 2.76 6.66
C GLU A 279 7.14 3.82 7.27
N VAL A 280 6.54 4.90 7.75
CA VAL A 280 7.19 5.92 8.56
C VAL A 280 6.18 6.52 9.54
N GLY A 281 6.64 6.96 10.70
CA GLY A 281 5.83 7.69 11.66
C GLY A 281 6.71 8.41 12.68
N GLY A 282 6.23 9.52 13.21
CA GLY A 282 6.92 10.33 14.21
C GLY A 282 6.01 10.66 15.39
N ASP A 283 6.60 10.99 16.53
CA ASP A 283 5.86 11.28 17.78
C ASP A 283 4.86 12.42 17.56
N TYR A 284 3.58 12.14 17.84
CA TYR A 284 2.49 13.10 17.64
C TYR A 284 2.66 14.39 18.48
N THR A 285 3.41 14.33 19.57
CA THR A 285 3.71 15.50 20.42
C THR A 285 4.83 16.38 19.85
N LEU A 286 5.65 15.84 18.94
CA LEU A 286 6.81 16.51 18.34
C LEU A 286 6.53 16.90 16.88
N VAL A 287 5.44 17.67 16.67
CA VAL A 287 4.90 17.99 15.33
C VAL A 287 5.97 18.52 14.37
N GLN A 288 6.79 19.48 14.81
CA GLN A 288 7.83 20.08 13.95
C GLN A 288 8.94 19.07 13.62
N ASN A 289 9.41 18.28 14.62
CA ASN A 289 10.41 17.24 14.40
C ASN A 289 9.89 16.15 13.44
N THR A 290 8.62 15.73 13.60
CA THR A 290 7.97 14.76 12.71
C THR A 290 7.89 15.32 11.29
N LYS A 291 7.52 16.59 11.10
CA LYS A 291 7.51 17.21 9.78
C LYS A 291 8.89 17.21 9.12
N GLU A 292 9.91 17.68 9.84
CA GLU A 292 11.30 17.71 9.35
C GLU A 292 11.82 16.30 9.01
N MET A 293 11.48 15.30 9.82
CA MET A 293 11.80 13.88 9.56
C MET A 293 11.15 13.40 8.26
N LEU A 294 9.88 13.71 8.02
CA LEU A 294 9.17 13.34 6.79
C LEU A 294 9.79 14.02 5.56
N GLU A 295 10.08 15.33 5.65
CA GLU A 295 10.76 16.06 4.57
C GLU A 295 12.13 15.46 4.24
N ALA A 296 12.91 15.11 5.28
CA ALA A 296 14.20 14.47 5.12
C ALA A 296 14.09 13.06 4.51
N THR A 297 13.10 12.28 4.93
CA THR A 297 12.82 10.93 4.38
C THR A 297 12.39 11.01 2.91
N ILE A 298 11.48 11.92 2.56
CA ILE A 298 11.07 12.16 1.17
C ILE A 298 12.28 12.55 0.31
N LYS A 299 13.14 13.44 0.82
CA LYS A 299 14.38 13.83 0.14
C LYS A 299 15.33 12.64 -0.05
N ALA A 300 15.53 11.82 0.99
CA ALA A 300 16.40 10.63 0.92
C ALA A 300 15.93 9.65 -0.17
N VAL A 301 14.62 9.40 -0.25
CA VAL A 301 14.04 8.54 -1.30
C VAL A 301 14.16 9.18 -2.69
N LYS A 302 13.90 10.47 -2.83
CA LYS A 302 14.07 11.20 -4.11
C LYS A 302 15.52 11.23 -4.60
N ASN A 303 16.50 11.15 -3.68
CA ASN A 303 17.92 11.12 -4.00
C ASN A 303 18.45 9.76 -4.47
N VAL A 304 17.59 8.72 -4.52
CA VAL A 304 18.00 7.40 -5.04
C VAL A 304 18.25 7.50 -6.55
N PRO A 305 19.41 7.00 -7.04
CA PRO A 305 19.78 7.11 -8.45
C PRO A 305 18.76 6.46 -9.39
N ASN A 306 18.73 6.95 -10.63
CA ASN A 306 17.93 6.40 -11.73
C ASN A 306 16.42 6.37 -11.46
N ASN A 307 15.91 7.31 -10.66
CA ASN A 307 14.49 7.41 -10.27
C ASN A 307 13.94 6.13 -9.62
N LYS A 308 14.82 5.35 -8.95
CA LYS A 308 14.42 4.10 -8.30
C LYS A 308 13.78 4.29 -6.93
N GLY A 309 13.80 5.49 -6.35
CA GLY A 309 13.09 5.83 -5.13
C GLY A 309 11.63 6.14 -5.43
N LEU A 310 10.71 5.26 -5.05
CA LEU A 310 9.32 5.32 -5.48
C LEU A 310 8.43 6.20 -4.63
N GLY A 311 8.67 6.27 -3.31
CA GLY A 311 7.77 7.01 -2.42
C GLY A 311 7.97 6.77 -0.94
N VAL A 312 7.12 7.43 -0.16
CA VAL A 312 7.06 7.35 1.30
C VAL A 312 5.61 7.21 1.73
N ILE A 313 5.31 6.22 2.58
CA ILE A 313 3.99 5.95 3.16
C ILE A 313 4.03 6.22 4.66
N TYR A 314 3.16 7.10 5.17
CA TYR A 314 2.95 7.29 6.60
C TYR A 314 2.04 6.18 7.12
N TRP A 315 2.44 5.49 8.21
CA TRP A 315 1.64 4.42 8.77
C TRP A 315 0.58 4.97 9.74
N GLU A 316 -0.69 4.73 9.43
CA GLU A 316 -1.88 5.08 10.23
C GLU A 316 -1.86 6.54 10.76
N PRO A 317 -1.68 7.55 9.89
CA PRO A 317 -1.63 8.94 10.37
C PRO A 317 -2.93 9.37 11.05
N GLU A 318 -4.07 8.85 10.63
CA GLU A 318 -5.40 9.17 11.14
C GLU A 318 -5.70 8.57 12.51
N GLY A 319 -4.91 7.58 12.94
CA GLY A 319 -5.08 6.87 14.20
C GLY A 319 -4.81 7.75 15.42
N GLU A 320 -5.67 8.76 15.67
CA GLU A 320 -5.55 9.68 16.78
C GLU A 320 -5.28 8.96 18.12
N LYS A 321 -4.35 9.49 18.91
CA LYS A 321 -3.79 8.85 20.11
C LYS A 321 -4.83 8.36 21.11
N SER A 322 -5.90 9.14 21.35
CA SER A 322 -6.91 8.75 22.34
C SER A 322 -7.80 7.62 21.87
N TRP A 323 -7.97 7.46 20.55
CA TRP A 323 -8.72 6.38 19.95
C TRP A 323 -7.87 5.11 19.80
N SER A 324 -6.70 5.21 19.17
CA SER A 324 -5.87 4.06 18.81
C SER A 324 -4.87 3.63 19.89
N GLY A 325 -4.49 4.53 20.79
CA GLY A 325 -3.35 4.34 21.67
C GLY A 325 -1.98 4.51 21.00
N TYR A 326 -1.92 4.77 19.69
CA TYR A 326 -0.69 4.84 18.90
C TYR A 326 0.03 6.18 19.06
N GLN A 327 1.31 6.14 19.45
CA GLN A 327 2.12 7.33 19.72
C GLN A 327 2.57 8.05 18.46
N LEU A 328 2.61 7.37 17.32
CA LEU A 328 3.19 7.93 16.10
C LEU A 328 2.12 8.33 15.07
N SER A 329 0.89 8.61 15.53
CA SER A 329 -0.15 9.17 14.66
C SER A 329 0.19 10.59 14.23
N ALA A 330 -0.46 11.06 13.17
CA ALA A 330 -0.37 12.44 12.72
C ALA A 330 -1.74 13.14 12.72
N TRP A 331 -2.51 12.85 13.76
CA TRP A 331 -3.84 13.44 13.99
C TRP A 331 -3.93 14.05 15.38
N LEU A 332 -4.56 15.23 15.47
CA LEU A 332 -4.71 15.97 16.71
C LEU A 332 -5.98 15.53 17.45
N SER A 333 -6.00 15.76 18.78
CA SER A 333 -7.13 15.38 19.64
C SER A 333 -8.45 16.11 19.32
N ASP A 334 -8.42 17.18 18.53
CA ASP A 334 -9.60 17.89 18.02
C ASP A 334 -10.11 17.32 16.67
N GLY A 335 -9.62 16.16 16.26
CA GLY A 335 -10.02 15.48 15.03
C GLY A 335 -9.43 16.06 13.75
N LYS A 336 -8.44 16.94 13.85
CA LYS A 336 -7.79 17.57 12.70
C LYS A 336 -6.45 16.91 12.34
N PRO A 337 -6.08 16.91 11.04
CA PRO A 337 -4.76 16.43 10.65
C PRO A 337 -3.66 17.32 11.21
N SER A 338 -2.60 16.70 11.72
CA SER A 338 -1.41 17.39 12.22
C SER A 338 -0.71 18.19 11.11
N PRO A 339 -0.17 19.39 11.42
CA PRO A 339 0.70 20.11 10.49
C PRO A 339 1.94 19.34 10.03
N ALA A 340 2.32 18.25 10.71
CA ALA A 340 3.40 17.38 10.27
C ALA A 340 3.15 16.80 8.86
N LEU A 341 1.89 16.53 8.51
CA LEU A 341 1.50 16.03 7.19
C LEU A 341 1.70 17.04 6.06
N ASP A 342 1.95 18.33 6.36
CA ASP A 342 2.26 19.33 5.33
C ASP A 342 3.58 19.03 4.60
N ALA A 343 4.44 18.15 5.14
CA ALA A 343 5.61 17.61 4.46
C ALA A 343 5.26 16.95 3.09
N PHE A 344 4.05 16.43 2.95
CA PHE A 344 3.59 15.80 1.71
C PHE A 344 3.05 16.79 0.66
N LYS A 345 2.88 18.07 0.98
CA LYS A 345 2.42 19.08 0.00
C LYS A 345 3.46 19.45 -1.05
N ASN A 346 4.76 19.20 -0.77
CA ASN A 346 5.90 19.65 -1.58
C ASN A 346 6.43 18.56 -2.54
#